data_e5891cc97ebd0e2ae5b516443ba495d4
#
_entry.id   e5891cc97ebd0e2ae5b516443ba495d4
#
_cell.length_a   1.000
_cell.length_b   1.000
_cell.length_c   1.000
_cell.angle_alpha   90.00
_cell.angle_beta   90.00
_cell.angle_gamma   90.00
#
_symmetry.space_group_name_H-M   'P 1'
#
loop_
_entity.id
_entity.type
_entity.pdbx_description
1 polymer ?
#
loop_
_entity_poly.entity_id
_entity_poly.type
_entity_poly.pdbx_seq_one_letter_code
_entity_poly.pdbx_strand_id
1 'polypeptide(L)'
;IPNGVDYEKFCAIPPKAEDGWVDIGAVVRLAPIKDIKTLLYAFLELSARCKNVRLHILGGVDDEEYARECYALAEQLGLENVRFTGRVDIAAYLQKLDFTILTSISEGQPLSVLESLAARRPCVTTDVGCCRELLEGTPGDTLGAAGFCVPPMYRQGLADAMEKLCVSRPLRQRMGAIGQKRVAQSYRHQQMLARYRALSAETAATAQKEKETESEELWLELGSN
;
A
#
# COMPACT_ATOMS: atom_id res chain seq x y z
N ILE A 1 -12.40 9.80 -5.41
CA ILE A 1 -12.70 9.30 -4.04
C ILE A 1 -11.60 8.32 -3.68
N PRO A 2 -10.86 8.53 -2.57
CA PRO A 2 -9.84 7.60 -2.11
C PRO A 2 -10.42 6.23 -1.73
N ASN A 3 -9.62 5.17 -1.90
CA ASN A 3 -9.95 3.85 -1.40
C ASN A 3 -10.04 3.85 0.13
N GLY A 4 -10.87 2.96 0.67
CA GLY A 4 -10.97 2.70 2.08
C GLY A 4 -10.59 1.27 2.43
N VAL A 5 -10.07 1.07 3.64
CA VAL A 5 -9.70 -0.24 4.19
C VAL A 5 -10.60 -0.60 5.37
N ASP A 6 -10.78 -1.88 5.62
CA ASP A 6 -11.42 -2.38 6.87
C ASP A 6 -10.47 -2.12 8.05
N TYR A 7 -10.53 -0.88 8.53
CA TYR A 7 -9.64 -0.40 9.58
C TYR A 7 -9.75 -1.24 10.85
N GLU A 8 -10.96 -1.60 11.26
CA GLU A 8 -11.21 -2.34 12.50
C GLU A 8 -10.56 -3.72 12.47
N LYS A 9 -10.61 -4.40 11.33
CA LYS A 9 -9.94 -5.68 11.11
C LYS A 9 -8.42 -5.55 11.27
N PHE A 10 -7.82 -4.55 10.62
CA PHE A 10 -6.36 -4.43 10.58
C PHE A 10 -5.77 -3.75 11.81
N CYS A 11 -6.47 -2.80 12.43
CA CYS A 11 -5.96 -2.11 13.63
C CYS A 11 -5.90 -3.03 14.87
N ALA A 12 -6.65 -4.11 14.87
CA ALA A 12 -6.66 -5.12 15.94
C ALA A 12 -5.45 -6.07 15.88
N ILE A 13 -4.66 -6.05 14.79
CA ILE A 13 -3.50 -6.94 14.63
C ILE A 13 -2.43 -6.56 15.64
N PRO A 14 -1.98 -7.50 16.50
CA PRO A 14 -0.95 -7.22 17.49
C PRO A 14 0.40 -6.91 16.84
N PRO A 15 1.31 -6.23 17.52
CA PRO A 15 2.69 -6.09 17.07
C PRO A 15 3.34 -7.47 16.98
N LYS A 16 4.31 -7.60 16.06
CA LYS A 16 5.12 -8.83 15.95
C LYS A 16 5.87 -9.10 17.27
N ALA A 17 5.82 -10.36 17.70
CA ALA A 17 6.66 -10.81 18.81
C ALA A 17 8.14 -10.75 18.43
N GLU A 18 8.99 -10.40 19.40
CA GLU A 18 10.44 -10.37 19.18
C GLU A 18 11.02 -11.79 19.11
N ASP A 19 11.70 -12.07 18.01
CA ASP A 19 12.40 -13.33 17.77
C ASP A 19 13.86 -13.13 17.32
N GLY A 20 14.36 -11.88 17.40
CA GLY A 20 15.69 -11.51 16.93
C GLY A 20 15.80 -11.31 15.42
N TRP A 21 14.70 -11.46 14.69
CA TRP A 21 14.62 -11.25 13.24
C TRP A 21 13.78 -10.05 12.88
N VAL A 22 14.11 -9.41 11.76
CA VAL A 22 13.28 -8.39 11.14
C VAL A 22 12.62 -9.00 9.89
N ASP A 23 11.30 -9.11 9.92
CA ASP A 23 10.51 -9.68 8.85
C ASP A 23 9.89 -8.57 7.99
N ILE A 24 10.23 -8.58 6.71
CA ILE A 24 9.79 -7.61 5.71
C ILE A 24 8.76 -8.29 4.80
N GLY A 25 7.60 -7.68 4.61
CA GLY A 25 6.54 -8.23 3.76
C GLY A 25 6.33 -7.44 2.48
N ALA A 26 6.34 -8.10 1.33
CA ALA A 26 5.85 -7.55 0.08
C ALA A 26 4.49 -8.17 -0.25
N VAL A 27 3.40 -7.43 -0.05
CA VAL A 27 2.03 -7.90 -0.32
C VAL A 27 1.68 -7.56 -1.76
N VAL A 28 1.99 -8.47 -2.68
CA VAL A 28 1.93 -8.23 -4.12
C VAL A 28 1.64 -9.52 -4.89
N ARG A 29 0.98 -9.40 -6.06
CA ARG A 29 0.93 -10.49 -7.05
C ARG A 29 2.25 -10.54 -7.82
N LEU A 30 2.68 -11.73 -8.22
CA LEU A 30 3.87 -11.87 -9.06
C LEU A 30 3.52 -11.47 -10.50
N ALA A 31 3.81 -10.22 -10.83
CA ALA A 31 3.58 -9.60 -12.14
C ALA A 31 4.67 -8.56 -12.42
N PRO A 32 5.05 -8.31 -13.69
CA PRO A 32 6.13 -7.38 -14.05
C PRO A 32 5.96 -5.97 -13.45
N ILE A 33 4.72 -5.47 -13.39
CA ILE A 33 4.41 -4.15 -12.84
C ILE A 33 4.75 -3.99 -11.36
N LYS A 34 4.90 -5.09 -10.61
CA LYS A 34 5.26 -5.11 -9.19
C LYS A 34 6.77 -5.08 -8.94
N ASP A 35 7.56 -5.24 -9.97
CA ASP A 35 9.03 -5.12 -9.99
C ASP A 35 9.74 -5.88 -8.85
N ILE A 36 9.38 -7.16 -8.73
CA ILE A 36 9.96 -8.05 -7.71
C ILE A 36 11.46 -8.24 -7.94
N LYS A 37 11.94 -8.15 -9.18
CA LYS A 37 13.37 -8.28 -9.48
C LYS A 37 14.19 -7.17 -8.83
N THR A 38 13.75 -5.91 -8.92
CA THR A 38 14.40 -4.79 -8.22
C THR A 38 14.34 -5.00 -6.70
N LEU A 39 13.22 -5.53 -6.16
CA LEU A 39 13.13 -5.87 -4.75
C LEU A 39 14.18 -6.92 -4.33
N LEU A 40 14.36 -8.00 -5.10
CA LEU A 40 15.35 -9.03 -4.81
C LEU A 40 16.78 -8.48 -4.80
N TYR A 41 17.14 -7.62 -5.76
CA TYR A 41 18.43 -6.94 -5.75
C TYR A 41 18.60 -6.00 -4.55
N ALA A 42 17.57 -5.22 -4.21
CA ALA A 42 17.61 -4.33 -3.04
C ALA A 42 17.74 -5.14 -1.74
N PHE A 43 17.06 -6.28 -1.66
CA PHE A 43 17.16 -7.18 -0.50
C PHE A 43 18.53 -7.85 -0.39
N LEU A 44 19.19 -8.19 -1.51
CA LEU A 44 20.57 -8.67 -1.51
C LEU A 44 21.52 -7.62 -0.89
N GLU A 45 21.39 -6.35 -1.30
CA GLU A 45 22.18 -5.25 -0.74
C GLU A 45 21.90 -5.06 0.77
N LEU A 46 20.63 -5.16 1.18
CA LEU A 46 20.25 -5.10 2.59
C LEU A 46 20.86 -6.25 3.39
N SER A 47 20.79 -7.48 2.88
CA SER A 47 21.28 -8.70 3.56
C SER A 47 22.79 -8.68 3.80
N ALA A 48 23.54 -7.96 2.97
CA ALA A 48 24.96 -7.73 3.18
C ALA A 48 25.24 -6.83 4.40
N ARG A 49 24.30 -5.94 4.75
CA ARG A 49 24.43 -4.95 5.83
C ARG A 49 23.72 -5.38 7.11
N CYS A 50 22.60 -6.09 7.00
CA CYS A 50 21.75 -6.53 8.10
C CYS A 50 21.66 -8.06 8.13
N LYS A 51 22.14 -8.69 9.21
CA LYS A 51 22.25 -10.16 9.29
C LYS A 51 20.91 -10.88 9.48
N ASN A 52 20.06 -10.39 10.38
CA ASN A 52 18.85 -11.08 10.79
C ASN A 52 17.62 -10.47 10.09
N VAL A 53 17.57 -10.57 8.75
CA VAL A 53 16.45 -10.06 7.94
C VAL A 53 15.84 -11.19 7.11
N ARG A 54 14.53 -11.19 6.97
CA ARG A 54 13.77 -12.11 6.11
C ARG A 54 12.82 -11.32 5.22
N LEU A 55 12.72 -11.72 3.96
CA LEU A 55 11.77 -11.16 3.02
C LEU A 55 10.67 -12.18 2.71
N HIS A 56 9.43 -11.76 2.87
CA HIS A 56 8.25 -12.55 2.57
C HIS A 56 7.50 -11.91 1.41
N ILE A 57 7.37 -12.62 0.30
CA ILE A 57 6.61 -12.17 -0.88
C ILE A 57 5.26 -12.88 -0.84
N LEU A 58 4.20 -12.11 -0.56
CA LEU A 58 2.86 -12.58 -0.21
C LEU A 58 1.89 -12.26 -1.35
N GLY A 59 1.51 -13.26 -2.09
CA GLY A 59 0.54 -13.13 -3.17
C GLY A 59 0.64 -14.24 -4.19
N GLY A 60 -0.40 -14.37 -5.00
CA GLY A 60 -0.45 -15.37 -6.06
C GLY A 60 0.36 -14.97 -7.28
N VAL A 61 0.57 -15.94 -8.15
CA VAL A 61 1.14 -15.75 -9.48
C VAL A 61 0.05 -15.15 -10.39
N ASP A 62 0.39 -14.09 -11.08
CA ASP A 62 -0.43 -13.40 -12.09
C ASP A 62 0.18 -13.59 -13.48
N ASP A 63 1.51 -13.71 -13.54
CA ASP A 63 2.32 -13.99 -14.72
C ASP A 63 3.31 -15.13 -14.40
N GLU A 64 3.09 -16.28 -15.02
CA GLU A 64 3.86 -17.52 -14.75
C GLU A 64 5.32 -17.41 -15.22
N GLU A 65 5.58 -16.72 -16.32
CA GLU A 65 6.93 -16.53 -16.83
C GLU A 65 7.73 -15.62 -15.91
N TYR A 66 7.14 -14.49 -15.55
CA TYR A 66 7.75 -13.55 -14.60
C TYR A 66 7.99 -14.18 -13.22
N ALA A 67 7.05 -15.01 -12.74
CA ALA A 67 7.22 -15.71 -11.47
C ALA A 67 8.41 -16.66 -11.51
N ARG A 68 8.56 -17.46 -12.60
CA ARG A 68 9.71 -18.36 -12.79
C ARG A 68 11.02 -17.57 -12.81
N GLU A 69 11.06 -16.43 -13.49
CA GLU A 69 12.24 -15.56 -13.51
C GLU A 69 12.58 -15.02 -12.12
N CYS A 70 11.58 -14.63 -11.31
CA CYS A 70 11.79 -14.18 -9.94
C CYS A 70 12.34 -15.30 -9.03
N TYR A 71 11.82 -16.51 -9.15
CA TYR A 71 12.33 -17.67 -8.40
C TYR A 71 13.78 -17.99 -8.78
N ALA A 72 14.06 -18.08 -10.08
CA ALA A 72 15.41 -18.32 -10.59
C ALA A 72 16.40 -17.23 -10.16
N LEU A 73 15.97 -15.97 -10.18
CA LEU A 73 16.79 -14.85 -9.74
C LEU A 73 17.10 -14.94 -8.23
N ALA A 74 16.13 -15.25 -7.40
CA ALA A 74 16.36 -15.41 -5.96
C ALA A 74 17.37 -16.53 -5.66
N GLU A 75 17.29 -17.66 -6.40
CA GLU A 75 18.24 -18.76 -6.31
C GLU A 75 19.64 -18.35 -6.79
N GLN A 76 19.75 -17.72 -7.97
CA GLN A 76 21.02 -17.22 -8.53
C GLN A 76 21.73 -16.24 -7.60
N LEU A 77 20.96 -15.41 -6.88
CA LEU A 77 21.49 -14.44 -5.91
C LEU A 77 21.82 -15.06 -4.54
N GLY A 78 21.53 -16.36 -4.34
CA GLY A 78 21.76 -17.04 -3.08
C GLY A 78 20.91 -16.51 -1.92
N LEU A 79 19.70 -16.05 -2.17
CA LEU A 79 18.81 -15.42 -1.18
C LEU A 79 18.04 -16.47 -0.39
N GLU A 80 18.69 -17.13 0.56
CA GLU A 80 18.09 -18.17 1.41
C GLU A 80 16.99 -17.63 2.34
N ASN A 81 17.03 -16.33 2.64
CA ASN A 81 16.10 -15.66 3.54
C ASN A 81 14.89 -15.03 2.80
N VAL A 82 14.65 -15.37 1.53
CA VAL A 82 13.48 -14.97 0.77
C VAL A 82 12.45 -16.10 0.75
N ARG A 83 11.21 -15.75 1.02
CA ARG A 83 10.11 -16.72 1.08
C ARG A 83 8.96 -16.28 0.20
N PHE A 84 8.68 -17.00 -0.88
CA PHE A 84 7.49 -16.85 -1.69
C PHE A 84 6.37 -17.68 -1.08
N THR A 85 5.33 -17.03 -0.54
CA THR A 85 4.29 -17.72 0.24
C THR A 85 3.09 -18.16 -0.58
N GLY A 86 2.95 -17.65 -1.80
CA GLY A 86 1.70 -17.77 -2.52
C GLY A 86 0.57 -16.93 -1.86
N ARG A 87 -0.67 -17.29 -2.14
CA ARG A 87 -1.85 -16.64 -1.53
C ARG A 87 -1.99 -17.04 -0.06
N VAL A 88 -2.11 -16.04 0.81
CA VAL A 88 -2.27 -16.21 2.26
C VAL A 88 -3.32 -15.24 2.78
N ASP A 89 -3.84 -15.47 4.00
CA ASP A 89 -4.60 -14.45 4.71
C ASP A 89 -3.65 -13.33 5.15
N ILE A 90 -3.80 -12.17 4.52
CA ILE A 90 -2.93 -11.01 4.75
C ILE A 90 -3.05 -10.52 6.19
N ALA A 91 -4.26 -10.47 6.77
CA ALA A 91 -4.45 -10.02 8.14
C ALA A 91 -3.71 -10.94 9.13
N ALA A 92 -3.85 -12.24 8.98
CA ALA A 92 -3.14 -13.23 9.80
C ALA A 92 -1.62 -13.20 9.57
N TYR A 93 -1.16 -12.81 8.38
CA TYR A 93 0.26 -12.76 8.07
C TYR A 93 0.93 -11.48 8.57
N LEU A 94 0.25 -10.34 8.53
CA LEU A 94 0.78 -9.05 8.98
C LEU A 94 1.26 -9.07 10.44
N GLN A 95 0.69 -9.92 11.30
CA GLN A 95 1.18 -10.07 12.68
C GLN A 95 2.62 -10.60 12.76
N LYS A 96 3.13 -11.26 11.70
CA LYS A 96 4.49 -11.81 11.62
C LYS A 96 5.50 -10.82 11.03
N LEU A 97 5.06 -9.66 10.57
CA LEU A 97 5.88 -8.69 9.86
C LEU A 97 6.21 -7.49 10.75
N ASP A 98 7.41 -6.96 10.58
CA ASP A 98 7.88 -5.71 11.19
C ASP A 98 7.48 -4.48 10.37
N PHE A 99 7.59 -4.59 9.06
CA PHE A 99 7.21 -3.55 8.10
C PHE A 99 6.95 -4.16 6.72
N THR A 100 6.41 -3.36 5.81
CA THR A 100 6.13 -3.82 4.44
C THR A 100 6.88 -3.00 3.41
N ILE A 101 6.99 -3.57 2.19
CA ILE A 101 7.62 -2.93 1.04
C ILE A 101 6.75 -3.11 -0.20
N LEU A 102 6.68 -2.06 -1.04
CA LEU A 102 6.03 -2.06 -2.34
C LEU A 102 6.98 -1.45 -3.37
N THR A 103 7.36 -2.21 -4.39
CA THR A 103 8.34 -1.80 -5.42
C THR A 103 7.74 -1.54 -6.79
N SER A 104 6.41 -1.44 -6.86
CA SER A 104 5.68 -1.31 -8.11
C SER A 104 6.18 -0.15 -8.98
N ILE A 105 6.12 -0.36 -10.30
CA ILE A 105 6.43 0.68 -11.29
C ILE A 105 5.24 1.64 -11.47
N SER A 106 4.02 1.15 -11.24
CA SER A 106 2.80 1.94 -11.33
C SER A 106 1.76 1.42 -10.34
N GLU A 107 1.06 2.34 -9.71
CA GLU A 107 -0.08 2.11 -8.81
C GLU A 107 -1.09 3.25 -8.97
N GLY A 108 -2.34 2.98 -8.61
CA GLY A 108 -3.29 4.05 -8.30
C GLY A 108 -3.18 4.40 -6.81
N GLN A 109 -3.94 3.67 -6.00
CA GLN A 109 -3.85 3.74 -4.53
C GLN A 109 -3.81 2.30 -3.98
N PRO A 110 -2.63 1.83 -3.55
CA PRO A 110 -2.44 0.43 -3.17
C PRO A 110 -3.11 0.11 -1.83
N LEU A 111 -4.07 -0.83 -1.84
CA LEU A 111 -4.73 -1.31 -0.63
C LEU A 111 -3.76 -1.98 0.33
N SER A 112 -2.75 -2.69 -0.18
CA SER A 112 -1.74 -3.35 0.64
C SER A 112 -0.96 -2.37 1.54
N VAL A 113 -0.73 -1.14 1.07
CA VAL A 113 -0.12 -0.07 1.88
C VAL A 113 -1.10 0.39 2.96
N LEU A 114 -2.37 0.63 2.63
CA LEU A 114 -3.39 1.02 3.61
C LEU A 114 -3.60 -0.04 4.70
N GLU A 115 -3.65 -1.33 4.32
CA GLU A 115 -3.76 -2.46 5.23
C GLU A 115 -2.57 -2.55 6.18
N SER A 116 -1.35 -2.37 5.64
CA SER A 116 -0.11 -2.37 6.41
C SER A 116 -0.07 -1.22 7.42
N LEU A 117 -0.40 0.00 6.99
CA LEU A 117 -0.45 1.17 7.86
C LEU A 117 -1.52 1.02 8.93
N ALA A 118 -2.71 0.51 8.60
CA ALA A 118 -3.77 0.22 9.57
C ALA A 118 -3.29 -0.78 10.64
N ALA A 119 -2.47 -1.76 10.26
CA ALA A 119 -1.86 -2.75 11.15
C ALA A 119 -0.59 -2.24 11.88
N ARG A 120 -0.30 -0.94 11.87
CA ARG A 120 0.93 -0.34 12.44
C ARG A 120 2.22 -0.86 11.82
N ARG A 121 2.19 -1.31 10.58
CA ARG A 121 3.41 -1.70 9.85
C ARG A 121 3.80 -0.51 8.97
N PRO A 122 4.93 0.18 9.25
CA PRO A 122 5.41 1.22 8.36
C PRO A 122 5.76 0.62 6.99
N CYS A 123 5.78 1.44 5.95
CA CYS A 123 6.02 0.96 4.59
C CYS A 123 7.25 1.63 3.97
N VAL A 124 7.96 0.87 3.14
CA VAL A 124 8.85 1.43 2.11
C VAL A 124 8.12 1.28 0.78
N THR A 125 7.95 2.35 0.02
CA THR A 125 7.28 2.29 -1.28
C THR A 125 8.07 3.00 -2.36
N THR A 126 7.87 2.59 -3.60
CA THR A 126 8.20 3.44 -4.74
C THR A 126 7.24 4.64 -4.80
N ASP A 127 7.73 5.76 -5.36
CA ASP A 127 6.98 7.02 -5.52
C ASP A 127 6.07 6.95 -6.76
N VAL A 128 4.99 6.18 -6.64
CA VAL A 128 4.01 5.95 -7.71
C VAL A 128 2.59 6.13 -7.19
N GLY A 129 1.71 6.64 -8.03
CA GLY A 129 0.32 6.91 -7.65
C GLY A 129 0.21 7.75 -6.38
N CYS A 130 -0.61 7.30 -5.43
CA CYS A 130 -0.80 7.98 -4.15
C CYS A 130 0.18 7.54 -3.05
N CYS A 131 1.22 6.76 -3.34
CA CYS A 131 2.11 6.20 -2.30
C CYS A 131 2.72 7.28 -1.41
N ARG A 132 3.18 8.40 -1.99
CA ARG A 132 3.74 9.52 -1.22
C ARG A 132 2.70 10.12 -0.27
N GLU A 133 1.48 10.36 -0.73
CA GLU A 133 0.40 10.88 0.13
C GLU A 133 0.06 9.94 1.28
N LEU A 134 0.05 8.63 1.03
CA LEU A 134 -0.21 7.63 2.06
C LEU A 134 0.86 7.63 3.14
N LEU A 135 2.14 7.84 2.78
CA LEU A 135 3.26 7.79 3.70
C LEU A 135 3.58 9.14 4.35
N GLU A 136 3.50 10.24 3.61
CA GLU A 136 3.90 11.58 4.07
C GLU A 136 2.70 12.46 4.44
N GLY A 137 1.49 12.11 3.96
CA GLY A 137 0.27 12.89 4.13
C GLY A 137 0.03 13.86 2.97
N THR A 138 -1.17 14.43 2.96
CA THR A 138 -1.55 15.52 2.04
C THR A 138 -1.15 16.89 2.62
N PRO A 139 -1.18 17.96 1.82
CA PRO A 139 -0.96 19.32 2.34
C PRO A 139 -1.87 19.60 3.56
N GLY A 140 -1.25 20.02 4.67
CA GLY A 140 -1.94 20.23 5.95
C GLY A 140 -1.92 19.05 6.93
N ASP A 141 -1.47 17.86 6.51
CA ASP A 141 -1.22 16.76 7.43
C ASP A 141 0.04 17.04 8.29
N THR A 142 -0.14 17.03 9.60
CA THR A 142 0.94 17.30 10.58
C THR A 142 1.40 16.06 11.32
N LEU A 143 0.95 14.86 10.91
CA LEU A 143 1.26 13.62 11.62
C LEU A 143 2.72 13.19 11.44
N GLY A 144 3.33 13.53 10.32
CA GLY A 144 4.68 13.11 9.94
C GLY A 144 4.69 11.86 9.05
N ALA A 145 5.87 11.28 8.82
CA ALA A 145 6.04 10.17 7.90
C ALA A 145 5.69 8.81 8.52
N ALA A 146 4.95 8.01 7.78
CA ALA A 146 4.58 6.63 8.11
C ALA A 146 5.49 5.58 7.45
N GLY A 147 6.53 6.02 6.75
CA GLY A 147 7.46 5.18 6.01
C GLY A 147 8.37 6.00 5.12
N PHE A 148 8.93 5.35 4.09
CA PHE A 148 9.83 5.97 3.13
C PHE A 148 9.33 5.77 1.71
N CYS A 149 9.41 6.84 0.91
CA CYS A 149 9.06 6.85 -0.49
C CYS A 149 10.33 7.09 -1.32
N VAL A 150 10.62 6.22 -2.28
CA VAL A 150 11.84 6.28 -3.13
C VAL A 150 11.47 6.23 -4.60
N PRO A 151 12.31 6.71 -5.52
CA PRO A 151 12.04 6.58 -6.95
C PRO A 151 11.86 5.12 -7.38
N PRO A 152 10.99 4.82 -8.38
CA PRO A 152 10.88 3.48 -8.95
C PRO A 152 12.22 2.98 -9.49
N MET A 153 12.41 1.65 -9.48
CA MET A 153 13.59 0.95 -9.99
C MET A 153 14.93 1.37 -9.31
N TYR A 154 14.88 2.10 -8.21
CA TYR A 154 16.05 2.57 -7.49
C TYR A 154 16.40 1.62 -6.34
N ARG A 155 17.07 0.49 -6.66
CA ARG A 155 17.41 -0.58 -5.72
C ARG A 155 18.21 -0.10 -4.50
N GLN A 156 19.20 0.78 -4.71
CA GLN A 156 20.01 1.34 -3.63
C GLN A 156 19.16 2.12 -2.63
N GLY A 157 18.27 3.00 -3.10
CA GLY A 157 17.37 3.76 -2.24
C GLY A 157 16.37 2.88 -1.48
N LEU A 158 15.90 1.78 -2.10
CA LEU A 158 15.07 0.78 -1.41
C LEU A 158 15.86 0.08 -0.30
N ALA A 159 17.12 -0.34 -0.58
CA ALA A 159 17.98 -0.97 0.42
C ALA A 159 18.26 -0.01 1.59
N ASP A 160 18.60 1.25 1.32
CA ASP A 160 18.88 2.27 2.34
C ASP A 160 17.64 2.59 3.19
N ALA A 161 16.46 2.63 2.58
CA ALA A 161 15.20 2.84 3.30
C ALA A 161 14.82 1.66 4.19
N MET A 162 14.97 0.42 3.68
CA MET A 162 14.78 -0.79 4.46
C MET A 162 15.75 -0.88 5.64
N GLU A 163 17.04 -0.55 5.42
CA GLU A 163 18.07 -0.58 6.47
C GLU A 163 17.69 0.32 7.65
N LYS A 164 17.21 1.55 7.40
CA LYS A 164 16.76 2.47 8.45
C LYS A 164 15.66 1.85 9.32
N LEU A 165 14.73 1.11 8.72
CA LEU A 165 13.70 0.40 9.45
C LEU A 165 14.24 -0.86 10.15
N CYS A 166 15.20 -1.58 9.57
CA CYS A 166 15.79 -2.77 10.17
C CYS A 166 16.54 -2.44 11.45
N VAL A 167 17.35 -1.40 11.45
CA VAL A 167 18.23 -1.07 12.58
C VAL A 167 17.52 -0.31 13.71
N SER A 168 16.32 0.23 13.48
CA SER A 168 15.64 1.08 14.47
C SER A 168 14.21 0.65 14.75
N ARG A 169 14.02 -0.18 15.77
CA ARG A 169 12.69 -0.53 16.27
C ARG A 169 11.86 0.69 16.71
N PRO A 170 12.42 1.69 17.46
CA PRO A 170 11.67 2.88 17.80
C PRO A 170 11.15 3.65 16.57
N LEU A 171 11.93 3.67 15.47
CA LEU A 171 11.51 4.28 14.23
C LEU A 171 10.31 3.53 13.62
N ARG A 172 10.39 2.17 13.55
CA ARG A 172 9.26 1.35 13.08
C ARG A 172 7.99 1.61 13.89
N GLN A 173 8.09 1.64 15.22
CA GLN A 173 6.95 1.86 16.09
C GLN A 173 6.33 3.25 15.91
N ARG A 174 7.16 4.30 15.81
CA ARG A 174 6.71 5.67 15.58
C ARG A 174 6.02 5.81 14.23
N MET A 175 6.66 5.36 13.16
CA MET A 175 6.10 5.45 11.81
C MET A 175 4.83 4.60 11.66
N GLY A 176 4.79 3.41 12.26
CA GLY A 176 3.60 2.57 12.30
C GLY A 176 2.43 3.23 13.02
N ALA A 177 2.67 3.89 14.15
CA ALA A 177 1.63 4.64 14.86
C ALA A 177 1.10 5.82 14.05
N ILE A 178 1.97 6.54 13.34
CA ILE A 178 1.59 7.62 12.42
C ILE A 178 0.71 7.08 11.30
N GLY A 179 1.13 5.99 10.65
CA GLY A 179 0.37 5.35 9.57
C GLY A 179 -1.02 4.92 10.00
N GLN A 180 -1.13 4.24 11.15
CA GLN A 180 -2.42 3.82 11.69
C GLN A 180 -3.34 5.02 11.95
N LYS A 181 -2.82 6.10 12.52
CA LYS A 181 -3.59 7.32 12.78
C LYS A 181 -4.08 7.97 11.48
N ARG A 182 -3.23 8.03 10.45
CA ARG A 182 -3.58 8.56 9.13
C ARG A 182 -4.70 7.75 8.48
N VAL A 183 -4.61 6.42 8.49
CA VAL A 183 -5.67 5.54 7.96
C VAL A 183 -6.98 5.73 8.74
N ALA A 184 -6.91 5.80 10.07
CA ALA A 184 -8.08 6.04 10.91
C ALA A 184 -8.80 7.36 10.58
N GLN A 185 -8.05 8.39 10.23
CA GLN A 185 -8.61 9.73 9.94
C GLN A 185 -9.18 9.85 8.52
N SER A 186 -8.59 9.17 7.51
CA SER A 186 -8.86 9.53 6.11
C SER A 186 -9.23 8.35 5.20
N TYR A 187 -8.94 7.10 5.59
CA TYR A 187 -8.99 5.95 4.68
C TYR A 187 -9.78 4.76 5.21
N ARG A 188 -10.77 4.99 6.12
CA ARG A 188 -11.69 3.93 6.54
C ARG A 188 -12.69 3.60 5.44
N HIS A 189 -13.05 2.33 5.31
CA HIS A 189 -14.05 1.88 4.34
C HIS A 189 -15.38 2.66 4.46
N GLN A 190 -15.83 2.93 5.68
CA GLN A 190 -17.05 3.69 5.93
C GLN A 190 -16.98 5.12 5.38
N GLN A 191 -15.82 5.78 5.47
CA GLN A 191 -15.61 7.13 4.92
C GLN A 191 -15.66 7.11 3.38
N MET A 192 -15.06 6.10 2.76
CA MET A 192 -15.14 5.89 1.31
C MET A 192 -16.60 5.73 0.88
N LEU A 193 -17.38 4.85 1.53
CA LEU A 193 -18.79 4.64 1.22
C LEU A 193 -19.62 5.91 1.40
N ALA A 194 -19.38 6.68 2.46
CA ALA A 194 -20.07 7.95 2.69
C ALA A 194 -19.81 8.96 1.55
N ARG A 195 -18.57 9.05 1.06
CA ARG A 195 -18.21 9.92 -0.08
C ARG A 195 -18.87 9.47 -1.38
N TYR A 196 -18.94 8.16 -1.65
CA TYR A 196 -19.65 7.63 -2.81
C TYR A 196 -21.16 7.93 -2.75
N ARG A 197 -21.78 7.76 -1.59
CA ARG A 197 -23.21 8.08 -1.40
C ARG A 197 -23.50 9.57 -1.62
N ALA A 198 -22.64 10.45 -1.10
CA ALA A 198 -22.77 11.89 -1.30
C ALA A 198 -22.65 12.26 -2.78
N LEU A 199 -21.66 11.73 -3.49
CA LEU A 199 -21.48 11.96 -4.92
C LEU A 199 -22.68 11.46 -5.74
N SER A 200 -23.20 10.28 -5.43
CA SER A 200 -24.37 9.72 -6.13
C SER A 200 -25.62 10.56 -5.91
N ALA A 201 -25.82 11.09 -4.69
CA ALA A 201 -26.96 11.97 -4.39
C ALA A 201 -26.83 13.32 -5.13
N GLU A 202 -25.64 13.89 -5.19
CA GLU A 202 -25.36 15.13 -5.93
C GLU A 202 -25.60 14.97 -7.41
N THR A 203 -25.10 13.87 -8.01
CA THR A 203 -25.32 13.55 -9.42
C THR A 203 -26.80 13.36 -9.75
N ALA A 204 -27.57 12.66 -8.90
CA ALA A 204 -29.00 12.47 -9.06
C ALA A 204 -29.77 13.80 -9.00
N ALA A 205 -29.41 14.68 -8.06
CA ALA A 205 -30.03 16.01 -7.94
C ALA A 205 -29.73 16.89 -9.15
N THR A 206 -28.53 16.82 -9.72
CA THR A 206 -28.16 17.54 -10.94
C THR A 206 -28.98 17.06 -12.14
N ALA A 207 -29.05 15.75 -12.35
CA ALA A 207 -29.82 15.16 -13.44
C ALA A 207 -31.32 15.44 -13.32
N GLN A 208 -31.86 15.55 -12.11
CA GLN A 208 -33.26 15.94 -11.89
C GLN A 208 -33.52 17.40 -12.29
N LYS A 209 -32.62 18.32 -11.89
CA LYS A 209 -32.71 19.73 -12.28
C LYS A 209 -32.63 19.94 -13.79
N GLU A 210 -31.73 19.24 -14.47
CA GLU A 210 -31.62 19.30 -15.94
C GLU A 210 -32.91 18.89 -16.61
N LYS A 211 -33.56 17.78 -16.18
CA LYS A 211 -34.85 17.35 -16.70
C LYS A 211 -35.99 18.34 -16.45
N GLU A 212 -36.01 18.99 -15.27
CA GLU A 212 -37.01 19.99 -14.94
C GLU A 212 -36.84 21.23 -15.85
N THR A 213 -35.60 21.67 -16.08
CA THR A 213 -35.29 22.79 -16.98
C THR A 213 -35.66 22.48 -18.43
N GLU A 214 -35.30 21.32 -18.96
CA GLU A 214 -35.67 20.87 -20.29
C GLU A 214 -37.22 20.81 -20.48
N SER A 215 -37.91 20.34 -19.44
CA SER A 215 -39.39 20.29 -19.45
C SER A 215 -40.01 21.68 -19.47
N GLU A 216 -39.49 22.63 -18.67
CA GLU A 216 -39.97 24.01 -18.67
C GLU A 216 -39.71 24.74 -19.99
N GLU A 217 -38.53 24.57 -20.60
CA GLU A 217 -38.22 25.12 -21.93
C GLU A 217 -39.16 24.58 -23.01
N LEU A 218 -39.44 23.26 -23.01
CA LEU A 218 -40.38 22.63 -23.96
C LEU A 218 -41.80 23.18 -23.81
N TRP A 219 -42.25 23.40 -22.56
CA TRP A 219 -43.59 24.01 -22.32
C TRP A 219 -43.66 25.48 -22.79
N LEU A 220 -42.59 26.26 -22.68
CA LEU A 220 -42.52 27.64 -23.17
C LEU A 220 -42.56 27.68 -24.72
N GLU A 221 -41.88 26.76 -25.38
CA GLU A 221 -41.92 26.66 -26.86
C GLU A 221 -43.29 26.24 -27.39
N LEU A 222 -43.95 25.28 -26.74
CA LEU A 222 -45.28 24.82 -27.15
C LEU A 222 -46.42 25.80 -26.85
N GLY A 223 -46.26 26.64 -25.85
CA GLY A 223 -47.24 27.66 -25.44
C GLY A 223 -47.15 28.96 -26.22
N SER A 224 -46.13 29.10 -27.11
CA SER A 224 -45.89 30.32 -27.91
C SER A 224 -46.43 30.25 -29.34
N ASN A 225 -47.10 29.16 -29.71
CA ASN A 225 -47.82 28.99 -30.99
C ASN A 225 -49.33 28.93 -30.72
#